data_27f8af014ff8f719d792d98a670d8bda
#
_entry.id   27f8af014ff8f719d792d98a670d8bda
#
_cell.length_a   1.000
_cell.length_b   1.000
_cell.length_c   1.000
_cell.angle_alpha   90.00
_cell.angle_beta   90.00
_cell.angle_gamma   90.00
#
_symmetry.space_group_name_H-M   'P 1'
#
loop_
_entity.id
_entity.type
_entity.pdbx_description
1 polymer ?
#
loop_
_entity_poly.entity_id
_entity_poly.type
_entity_poly.pdbx_seq_one_letter_code
_entity_poly.pdbx_strand_id
1 'polypeptide(L)'
;MKLPPAVWNWSGGYIGGHLGGGYGRTSFNNPYGQSIYGDVVDTPVFLAGGQVGYNWQKNGWVFGVELDASGAVSDGTNTCLAASGFVVSANCKAGPNVFATGTGRIGYAFGALGHTLAYLKAGVAWQNNRGDVVNNDEGGAPQEKTHFDYGRLGGVIGLGVEQALTPAWSINVEYDYLHFGGPSVATPPTVQNPPFAILPANITRTYLKIVETGSAGKRAGRSRGS
;
A
#
# COMPACT_ATOMS: atom_id res chain seq x y z
N MET A 1 12.68 49.62 -3.50
CA MET A 1 12.49 48.73 -2.35
C MET A 1 12.24 47.32 -2.87
N LYS A 2 13.07 46.34 -2.56
CA LYS A 2 12.76 44.95 -2.80
C LYS A 2 11.76 44.48 -1.72
N LEU A 3 10.58 44.05 -2.14
CA LEU A 3 9.61 43.42 -1.25
C LEU A 3 10.30 42.22 -0.56
N PRO A 4 10.10 42.01 0.76
CA PRO A 4 10.60 40.81 1.41
C PRO A 4 10.06 39.57 0.69
N PRO A 5 10.88 38.52 0.53
CA PRO A 5 10.44 37.31 -0.15
C PRO A 5 9.24 36.73 0.62
N ALA A 6 8.19 36.41 -0.12
CA ALA A 6 6.97 35.86 0.46
C ALA A 6 7.26 34.51 1.13
N VAL A 7 6.93 34.37 2.40
CA VAL A 7 7.01 33.09 3.12
C VAL A 7 6.01 32.14 2.49
N TRP A 8 6.45 30.92 2.19
CA TRP A 8 5.59 29.89 1.62
C TRP A 8 4.47 29.50 2.59
N ASN A 9 3.26 29.42 2.07
CA ASN A 9 2.08 29.01 2.83
C ASN A 9 1.54 27.67 2.31
N TRP A 10 1.56 26.65 3.15
CA TRP A 10 1.09 25.30 2.85
C TRP A 10 -0.45 25.15 2.94
N SER A 11 -1.19 26.17 3.41
CA SER A 11 -2.66 26.10 3.53
C SER A 11 -3.33 26.06 2.15
N GLY A 12 -4.34 25.22 2.03
CA GLY A 12 -5.18 25.10 0.84
C GLY A 12 -5.32 23.68 0.33
N GLY A 13 -6.23 23.51 -0.63
CA GLY A 13 -6.45 22.23 -1.30
C GLY A 13 -5.35 21.93 -2.30
N TYR A 14 -5.06 20.67 -2.51
CA TYR A 14 -4.13 20.18 -3.52
C TYR A 14 -4.66 18.89 -4.15
N ILE A 15 -4.20 18.63 -5.36
CA ILE A 15 -4.36 17.38 -6.08
C ILE A 15 -3.00 16.98 -6.63
N GLY A 16 -2.66 15.73 -6.61
CA GLY A 16 -1.38 15.23 -7.08
C GLY A 16 -1.46 13.84 -7.68
N GLY A 17 -0.36 13.44 -8.31
CA GLY A 17 -0.11 12.07 -8.73
C GLY A 17 1.16 11.56 -8.09
N HIS A 18 1.24 10.24 -7.91
CA HIS A 18 2.40 9.59 -7.32
C HIS A 18 2.74 8.27 -8.02
N LEU A 19 3.99 7.88 -7.87
CA LEU A 19 4.52 6.59 -8.25
C LEU A 19 5.25 6.02 -7.05
N GLY A 20 5.14 4.72 -6.85
CA GLY A 20 5.78 4.09 -5.71
C GLY A 20 6.20 2.66 -5.99
N GLY A 21 7.04 2.16 -5.11
CA GLY A 21 7.46 0.77 -5.09
C GLY A 21 7.59 0.27 -3.67
N GLY A 22 7.35 -1.01 -3.47
CA GLY A 22 7.38 -1.56 -2.13
C GLY A 22 7.45 -3.07 -2.08
N TYR A 23 7.32 -3.56 -0.87
CA TYR A 23 7.36 -4.98 -0.56
C TYR A 23 6.20 -5.35 0.36
N GLY A 24 5.42 -6.33 -0.09
CA GLY A 24 4.34 -6.94 0.68
C GLY A 24 4.75 -8.28 1.24
N ARG A 25 4.16 -8.65 2.38
CA ARG A 25 4.31 -9.97 2.99
C ARG A 25 2.95 -10.47 3.43
N THR A 26 2.51 -11.59 2.85
CA THR A 26 1.23 -12.23 3.16
C THR A 26 1.48 -13.57 3.83
N SER A 27 0.85 -13.78 4.99
CA SER A 27 0.96 -15.04 5.76
C SER A 27 -0.30 -15.89 5.56
N PHE A 28 -0.09 -17.17 5.27
CA PHE A 28 -1.12 -18.19 5.15
C PHE A 28 -1.09 -19.10 6.38
N ASN A 29 -2.24 -19.66 6.73
CA ASN A 29 -2.32 -20.78 7.68
C ASN A 29 -2.50 -22.06 6.88
N ASN A 30 -1.52 -22.97 6.99
CA ASN A 30 -1.50 -24.21 6.25
C ASN A 30 -2.36 -25.28 6.97
N PRO A 31 -3.41 -25.82 6.35
CA PRO A 31 -4.27 -26.84 6.95
C PRO A 31 -3.57 -28.21 7.09
N TYR A 32 -2.44 -28.42 6.43
CA TYR A 32 -1.66 -29.66 6.47
C TYR A 32 -0.53 -29.67 7.51
N GLY A 33 -0.38 -28.62 8.31
CA GLY A 33 0.70 -28.44 9.29
C GLY A 33 1.74 -27.42 8.85
N GLN A 34 2.93 -27.46 9.46
CA GLN A 34 4.00 -26.53 9.10
C GLN A 34 4.52 -26.82 7.68
N SER A 35 4.53 -25.81 6.85
CA SER A 35 5.12 -25.90 5.52
C SER A 35 6.64 -25.96 5.59
N ILE A 36 7.25 -26.85 4.79
CA ILE A 36 8.71 -26.95 4.65
C ILE A 36 9.33 -25.76 3.92
N TYR A 37 8.52 -24.99 3.18
CA TYR A 37 8.95 -23.77 2.44
C TYR A 37 8.50 -22.47 3.12
N GLY A 38 7.83 -22.56 4.29
CA GLY A 38 7.20 -21.44 4.96
C GLY A 38 5.82 -21.12 4.38
N ASP A 39 4.99 -20.49 5.22
CA ASP A 39 3.62 -20.11 4.86
C ASP A 39 3.53 -18.61 4.57
N VAL A 40 4.53 -18.06 3.87
CA VAL A 40 4.67 -16.64 3.61
C VAL A 40 4.95 -16.40 2.13
N VAL A 41 4.19 -15.49 1.55
CA VAL A 41 4.42 -14.96 0.19
C VAL A 41 4.94 -13.55 0.29
N ASP A 42 6.16 -13.34 -0.17
CA ASP A 42 6.76 -12.02 -0.34
C ASP A 42 6.43 -11.51 -1.75
N THR A 43 5.95 -10.26 -1.83
CA THR A 43 5.38 -9.70 -3.05
C THR A 43 6.01 -8.34 -3.33
N PRO A 44 6.86 -8.21 -4.35
CA PRO A 44 7.24 -6.88 -4.85
C PRO A 44 6.01 -6.19 -5.46
N VAL A 45 5.87 -4.90 -5.17
CA VAL A 45 4.74 -4.09 -5.60
C VAL A 45 5.26 -2.83 -6.26
N PHE A 46 4.75 -2.53 -7.44
CA PHE A 46 4.84 -1.20 -8.06
C PHE A 46 3.44 -0.60 -8.10
N LEU A 47 3.33 0.69 -7.76
CA LEU A 47 2.05 1.37 -7.74
C LEU A 47 2.13 2.74 -8.41
N ALA A 48 0.99 3.16 -8.93
CA ALA A 48 0.78 4.50 -9.46
C ALA A 48 -0.63 4.95 -9.10
N GLY A 49 -0.77 6.22 -8.73
CA GLY A 49 -2.05 6.71 -8.26
C GLY A 49 -2.16 8.22 -8.25
N GLY A 50 -3.21 8.66 -7.58
CA GLY A 50 -3.51 10.06 -7.38
C GLY A 50 -3.98 10.31 -5.95
N GLN A 51 -3.76 11.55 -5.52
CA GLN A 51 -4.10 12.01 -4.18
C GLN A 51 -4.81 13.35 -4.24
N VAL A 52 -5.67 13.59 -3.28
CA VAL A 52 -6.33 14.87 -3.04
C VAL A 52 -6.33 15.16 -1.55
N GLY A 53 -6.03 16.39 -1.19
CA GLY A 53 -5.98 16.75 0.22
C GLY A 53 -6.18 18.24 0.48
N TYR A 54 -6.20 18.56 1.76
CA TYR A 54 -6.30 19.92 2.24
C TYR A 54 -5.39 20.13 3.45
N ASN A 55 -4.63 21.22 3.44
CA ASN A 55 -3.73 21.61 4.51
C ASN A 55 -4.16 22.89 5.17
N TRP A 56 -3.90 22.98 6.48
CA TRP A 56 -3.99 24.20 7.31
C TRP A 56 -2.63 24.46 7.94
N GLN A 57 -2.11 25.66 7.76
CA GLN A 57 -0.83 26.07 8.38
C GLN A 57 -1.04 27.12 9.44
N LYS A 58 -0.40 26.95 10.59
CA LYS A 58 -0.32 27.92 11.68
C LYS A 58 1.09 27.93 12.28
N ASN A 59 1.78 29.07 12.19
CA ASN A 59 3.11 29.28 12.79
C ASN A 59 4.16 28.18 12.43
N GLY A 60 4.21 27.77 11.18
CA GLY A 60 5.15 26.73 10.73
C GLY A 60 4.59 25.30 10.88
N TRP A 61 3.61 25.04 11.72
CA TRP A 61 2.93 23.77 11.82
C TRP A 61 1.90 23.63 10.72
N VAL A 62 1.88 22.48 10.09
CA VAL A 62 0.94 22.11 9.02
C VAL A 62 0.16 20.89 9.45
N PHE A 63 -1.16 21.02 9.42
CA PHE A 63 -2.10 19.92 9.64
C PHE A 63 -2.83 19.67 8.33
N GLY A 64 -3.12 18.43 8.01
CA GLY A 64 -3.80 18.12 6.75
C GLY A 64 -4.60 16.84 6.83
N VAL A 65 -5.48 16.71 5.84
CA VAL A 65 -6.18 15.46 5.53
C VAL A 65 -5.94 15.13 4.07
N GLU A 66 -5.81 13.85 3.77
CA GLU A 66 -5.50 13.35 2.44
C GLU A 66 -6.29 12.08 2.14
N LEU A 67 -6.77 11.97 0.93
CA LEU A 67 -7.31 10.76 0.33
C LEU A 67 -6.42 10.38 -0.84
N ASP A 68 -6.07 9.13 -0.90
CA ASP A 68 -5.21 8.53 -1.91
C ASP A 68 -5.89 7.32 -2.54
N ALA A 69 -5.63 7.11 -3.83
CA ALA A 69 -6.04 5.90 -4.52
C ALA A 69 -4.98 5.50 -5.55
N SER A 70 -4.54 4.25 -5.50
CA SER A 70 -3.47 3.70 -6.32
C SER A 70 -3.86 2.38 -6.95
N GLY A 71 -3.54 2.24 -8.22
CA GLY A 71 -3.46 0.93 -8.88
C GLY A 71 -2.09 0.31 -8.62
N ALA A 72 -2.05 -0.99 -8.41
CA ALA A 72 -0.82 -1.72 -8.14
C ALA A 72 -0.61 -2.88 -9.11
N VAL A 73 0.65 -3.07 -9.50
CA VAL A 73 1.13 -4.28 -10.17
C VAL A 73 2.02 -5.03 -9.20
N SER A 74 1.65 -6.26 -8.94
CA SER A 74 2.35 -7.09 -7.97
C SER A 74 2.55 -8.50 -8.53
N ASP A 75 3.70 -9.10 -8.25
CA ASP A 75 4.02 -10.46 -8.68
C ASP A 75 4.76 -11.21 -7.57
N GLY A 76 3.99 -11.71 -6.60
CA GLY A 76 4.47 -12.55 -5.51
C GLY A 76 3.99 -13.98 -5.68
N THR A 77 4.91 -14.91 -5.84
CA THR A 77 4.61 -16.35 -5.93
C THR A 77 5.52 -17.10 -4.98
N ASN A 78 4.98 -18.04 -4.22
CA ASN A 78 5.76 -18.97 -3.41
C ASN A 78 5.08 -20.32 -3.39
N THR A 79 5.87 -21.39 -3.22
CA THR A 79 5.31 -22.70 -2.89
C THR A 79 4.73 -22.65 -1.49
N CYS A 80 3.43 -22.86 -1.39
CA CYS A 80 2.68 -22.88 -0.13
C CYS A 80 1.99 -24.25 0.02
N LEU A 81 1.38 -24.47 1.19
CA LEU A 81 0.59 -25.68 1.46
C LEU A 81 1.35 -26.99 1.20
N ALA A 82 2.68 -26.97 1.33
CA ALA A 82 3.51 -28.16 1.25
C ALA A 82 3.86 -28.63 2.66
N ALA A 83 3.53 -29.87 3.00
CA ALA A 83 3.87 -30.48 4.27
C ALA A 83 4.83 -31.67 4.06
N SER A 84 5.78 -31.85 5.00
CA SER A 84 6.69 -32.99 4.98
C SER A 84 5.90 -34.31 5.08
N GLY A 85 6.15 -35.22 4.16
CA GLY A 85 5.50 -36.53 4.09
C GLY A 85 4.19 -36.57 3.30
N PHE A 86 3.73 -35.46 2.77
CA PHE A 86 2.62 -35.39 1.82
C PHE A 86 3.11 -34.96 0.43
N VAL A 87 2.64 -35.64 -0.60
CA VAL A 87 2.96 -35.34 -1.99
C VAL A 87 2.12 -34.16 -2.54
N VAL A 88 1.50 -33.39 -1.65
CA VAL A 88 0.67 -32.26 -2.02
C VAL A 88 1.49 -30.98 -1.93
N SER A 89 1.67 -30.29 -3.05
CA SER A 89 2.25 -28.96 -3.08
C SER A 89 1.36 -28.03 -3.90
N ALA A 90 1.29 -26.78 -3.49
CA ALA A 90 0.61 -25.75 -4.25
C ALA A 90 1.48 -24.50 -4.36
N ASN A 91 1.37 -23.80 -5.45
CA ASN A 91 1.91 -22.47 -5.61
C ASN A 91 0.82 -21.45 -5.28
N CYS A 92 1.12 -20.59 -4.32
CA CYS A 92 0.26 -19.48 -3.95
C CYS A 92 0.80 -18.19 -4.56
N LYS A 93 -0.08 -17.48 -5.23
CA LYS A 93 0.15 -16.11 -5.67
C LYS A 93 -0.79 -15.21 -4.89
N ALA A 94 -0.26 -14.16 -4.31
CA ALA A 94 -1.05 -13.14 -3.65
C ALA A 94 -0.42 -11.77 -3.93
N GLY A 95 -1.26 -10.81 -4.28
CA GLY A 95 -0.79 -9.46 -4.50
C GLY A 95 -1.92 -8.45 -4.55
N PRO A 96 -1.67 -7.24 -4.04
CA PRO A 96 -2.62 -6.15 -4.15
C PRO A 96 -2.71 -5.67 -5.60
N ASN A 97 -3.92 -5.26 -6.02
CA ASN A 97 -4.17 -4.63 -7.31
C ASN A 97 -4.67 -3.19 -7.18
N VAL A 98 -5.33 -2.86 -6.07
CA VAL A 98 -5.84 -1.52 -5.78
C VAL A 98 -5.67 -1.22 -4.30
N PHE A 99 -5.24 0.01 -4.02
CA PHE A 99 -5.18 0.60 -2.69
C PHE A 99 -5.99 1.87 -2.62
N ALA A 100 -6.53 2.16 -1.45
CA ALA A 100 -7.04 3.48 -1.10
C ALA A 100 -6.68 3.77 0.35
N THR A 101 -6.26 5.01 0.63
CA THR A 101 -5.97 5.45 1.99
C THR A 101 -6.71 6.74 2.32
N GLY A 102 -7.05 6.89 3.61
CA GLY A 102 -7.54 8.13 4.17
C GLY A 102 -6.72 8.48 5.41
N THR A 103 -5.95 9.56 5.33
CA THR A 103 -4.95 9.91 6.34
C THR A 103 -5.13 11.33 6.87
N GLY A 104 -4.79 11.50 8.16
CA GLY A 104 -4.44 12.78 8.73
C GLY A 104 -2.93 12.96 8.74
N ARG A 105 -2.44 14.17 8.45
CA ARG A 105 -1.01 14.48 8.51
C ARG A 105 -0.71 15.67 9.40
N ILE A 106 0.43 15.62 10.08
CA ILE A 106 1.00 16.70 10.87
C ILE A 106 2.45 16.90 10.48
N GLY A 107 2.85 18.12 10.22
CA GLY A 107 4.20 18.44 9.79
C GLY A 107 4.67 19.81 10.24
N TYR A 108 5.94 20.08 9.99
CA TYR A 108 6.55 21.36 10.27
C TYR A 108 7.27 21.89 9.03
N ALA A 109 6.94 23.13 8.66
CA ALA A 109 7.56 23.83 7.54
C ALA A 109 8.84 24.52 7.98
N PHE A 110 9.95 24.25 7.31
CA PHE A 110 11.28 24.76 7.65
C PHE A 110 12.05 25.22 6.40
N GLY A 111 13.28 25.69 6.59
CA GLY A 111 14.10 26.29 5.54
C GLY A 111 13.90 27.80 5.40
N ALA A 112 14.70 28.44 4.57
CA ALA A 112 14.82 29.90 4.49
C ALA A 112 13.50 30.66 4.20
N LEU A 113 12.51 29.99 3.60
CA LEU A 113 11.21 30.56 3.29
C LEU A 113 10.06 29.60 3.61
N GLY A 114 10.30 28.56 4.41
CA GLY A 114 9.28 27.55 4.72
C GLY A 114 8.93 26.65 3.54
N HIS A 115 9.82 26.48 2.56
CA HIS A 115 9.57 25.70 1.35
C HIS A 115 9.68 24.19 1.54
N THR A 116 10.23 23.74 2.66
CA THR A 116 10.37 22.32 2.97
C THR A 116 9.42 21.97 4.10
N LEU A 117 8.62 20.93 3.92
CA LEU A 117 7.70 20.38 4.91
C LEU A 117 8.11 18.95 5.23
N ALA A 118 8.47 18.67 6.50
CA ALA A 118 8.55 17.29 6.98
C ALA A 118 7.27 16.96 7.74
N TYR A 119 6.74 15.76 7.52
CA TYR A 119 5.45 15.38 8.11
C TYR A 119 5.39 13.90 8.47
N LEU A 120 4.50 13.61 9.39
CA LEU A 120 4.01 12.27 9.70
C LEU A 120 2.55 12.19 9.26
N LYS A 121 2.13 11.01 8.81
CA LYS A 121 0.74 10.73 8.50
C LYS A 121 0.29 9.43 9.15
N ALA A 122 -0.98 9.34 9.48
CA ALA A 122 -1.60 8.11 9.95
C ALA A 122 -3.07 8.08 9.56
N GLY A 123 -3.61 6.87 9.39
CA GLY A 123 -5.00 6.74 9.01
C GLY A 123 -5.43 5.32 8.73
N VAL A 124 -6.46 5.20 7.90
CA VAL A 124 -7.03 3.94 7.47
C VAL A 124 -6.59 3.63 6.04
N ALA A 125 -6.43 2.35 5.76
CA ALA A 125 -6.11 1.85 4.44
C ALA A 125 -7.10 0.75 4.05
N TRP A 126 -7.42 0.69 2.78
CA TRP A 126 -8.16 -0.40 2.16
C TRP A 126 -7.37 -0.92 0.98
N GLN A 127 -7.34 -2.23 0.82
CA GLN A 127 -6.76 -2.87 -0.35
C GLN A 127 -7.70 -3.93 -0.93
N ASN A 128 -7.67 -4.08 -2.25
CA ASN A 128 -8.17 -5.24 -2.94
C ASN A 128 -6.99 -6.10 -3.40
N ASN A 129 -7.08 -7.40 -3.16
CA ASN A 129 -6.03 -8.35 -3.48
C ASN A 129 -6.55 -9.37 -4.46
N ARG A 130 -5.67 -9.80 -5.36
CA ARG A 130 -5.85 -11.00 -6.18
C ARG A 130 -5.00 -12.12 -5.64
N GLY A 131 -5.60 -13.29 -5.55
CA GLY A 131 -4.90 -14.50 -5.16
C GLY A 131 -5.17 -15.63 -6.15
N ASP A 132 -4.15 -16.43 -6.38
CA ASP A 132 -4.24 -17.67 -7.15
C ASP A 132 -3.65 -18.79 -6.30
N VAL A 133 -4.32 -19.92 -6.26
CA VAL A 133 -3.79 -21.18 -5.74
C VAL A 133 -3.73 -22.16 -6.90
N VAL A 134 -2.53 -22.63 -7.20
CA VAL A 134 -2.28 -23.61 -8.26
C VAL A 134 -1.84 -24.90 -7.63
N ASN A 135 -2.65 -25.95 -7.82
CA ASN A 135 -2.29 -27.30 -7.42
C ASN A 135 -1.24 -27.88 -8.39
N ASN A 136 -0.24 -28.56 -7.86
CA ASN A 136 0.79 -29.23 -8.64
C ASN A 136 0.59 -30.75 -8.56
N ASP A 137 0.97 -31.48 -9.63
CA ASP A 137 1.06 -32.94 -9.62
C ASP A 137 2.31 -33.42 -8.85
N GLU A 138 2.49 -34.73 -8.76
CA GLU A 138 3.67 -35.36 -8.13
C GLU A 138 5.00 -34.98 -8.79
N GLY A 139 4.97 -34.56 -10.05
CA GLY A 139 6.13 -34.09 -10.79
C GLY A 139 6.37 -32.57 -10.68
N GLY A 140 5.49 -31.85 -9.97
CA GLY A 140 5.55 -30.40 -9.81
C GLY A 140 4.89 -29.62 -10.98
N ALA A 141 4.22 -30.29 -11.91
CA ALA A 141 3.51 -29.62 -13.00
C ALA A 141 2.16 -29.08 -12.53
N PRO A 142 1.77 -27.85 -12.95
CA PRO A 142 0.50 -27.26 -12.54
C PRO A 142 -0.70 -28.01 -13.13
N GLN A 143 -1.66 -28.40 -12.28
CA GLN A 143 -2.87 -29.10 -12.69
C GLN A 143 -4.09 -28.19 -12.70
N GLU A 144 -4.43 -27.60 -11.56
CA GLU A 144 -5.65 -26.82 -11.39
C GLU A 144 -5.36 -25.48 -10.75
N LYS A 145 -6.03 -24.44 -11.23
CA LYS A 145 -5.89 -23.07 -10.73
C LYS A 145 -7.21 -22.57 -10.17
N THR A 146 -7.19 -22.08 -8.96
CA THR A 146 -8.31 -21.36 -8.35
C THR A 146 -7.93 -19.90 -8.18
N HIS A 147 -8.81 -19.01 -8.67
CA HIS A 147 -8.67 -17.56 -8.55
C HIS A 147 -9.65 -17.02 -7.52
N PHE A 148 -9.20 -16.05 -6.73
CA PHE A 148 -10.05 -15.37 -5.76
C PHE A 148 -9.61 -13.92 -5.56
N ASP A 149 -10.60 -13.06 -5.31
CA ASP A 149 -10.39 -11.66 -4.95
C ASP A 149 -10.91 -11.41 -3.54
N TYR A 150 -10.21 -10.59 -2.77
CA TYR A 150 -10.65 -10.21 -1.44
C TYR A 150 -10.21 -8.80 -1.06
N GLY A 151 -11.13 -8.06 -0.41
CA GLY A 151 -10.85 -6.75 0.14
C GLY A 151 -10.44 -6.83 1.60
N ARG A 152 -9.54 -5.95 2.06
CA ARG A 152 -9.13 -5.81 3.45
C ARG A 152 -9.04 -4.37 3.88
N LEU A 153 -9.51 -4.11 5.10
CA LEU A 153 -9.26 -2.87 5.82
C LEU A 153 -8.03 -3.01 6.71
N GLY A 154 -7.31 -1.91 6.86
CA GLY A 154 -6.10 -1.84 7.67
C GLY A 154 -5.80 -0.43 8.15
N GLY A 155 -4.64 -0.29 8.77
CA GLY A 155 -4.07 0.98 9.17
C GLY A 155 -2.86 1.34 8.33
N VAL A 156 -2.59 2.62 8.21
CA VAL A 156 -1.38 3.17 7.59
C VAL A 156 -0.73 4.16 8.54
N ILE A 157 0.59 4.12 8.60
CA ILE A 157 1.44 5.13 9.22
C ILE A 157 2.58 5.42 8.27
N GLY A 158 2.89 6.70 8.08
CA GLY A 158 3.92 7.13 7.15
C GLY A 158 4.65 8.38 7.61
N LEU A 159 5.73 8.64 6.93
CA LEU A 159 6.53 9.86 7.07
C LEU A 159 6.97 10.33 5.68
N GLY A 160 7.07 11.64 5.52
CA GLY A 160 7.45 12.22 4.25
C GLY A 160 8.13 13.57 4.37
N VAL A 161 8.77 13.93 3.28
CA VAL A 161 9.32 15.27 3.06
C VAL A 161 8.77 15.80 1.76
N GLU A 162 8.22 17.01 1.80
CA GLU A 162 7.66 17.71 0.65
C GLU A 162 8.42 19.01 0.42
N GLN A 163 8.83 19.26 -0.83
CA GLN A 163 9.56 20.44 -1.25
C GLN A 163 8.72 21.26 -2.22
N ALA A 164 8.44 22.50 -1.87
CA ALA A 164 7.82 23.45 -2.78
C ALA A 164 8.81 23.88 -3.86
N LEU A 165 8.44 23.70 -5.12
CA LEU A 165 9.24 24.06 -6.30
C LEU A 165 8.81 25.39 -6.87
N THR A 166 7.50 25.60 -6.98
CA THR A 166 6.89 26.83 -7.48
C THR A 166 5.64 27.16 -6.67
N PRO A 167 5.06 28.36 -6.78
CA PRO A 167 3.82 28.68 -6.07
C PRO A 167 2.67 27.69 -6.26
N ALA A 168 2.70 26.88 -7.31
CA ALA A 168 1.64 25.91 -7.64
C ALA A 168 2.07 24.45 -7.52
N TRP A 169 3.38 24.16 -7.44
CA TRP A 169 3.90 22.80 -7.51
C TRP A 169 4.84 22.46 -6.36
N SER A 170 4.67 21.28 -5.81
CA SER A 170 5.59 20.65 -4.85
C SER A 170 5.89 19.22 -5.28
N ILE A 171 6.99 18.68 -4.80
CA ILE A 171 7.37 17.28 -4.93
C ILE A 171 7.57 16.70 -3.54
N ASN A 172 7.14 15.47 -3.33
CA ASN A 172 7.32 14.76 -2.07
C ASN A 172 8.01 13.40 -2.26
N VAL A 173 8.65 12.95 -1.21
CA VAL A 173 9.07 11.56 -1.02
C VAL A 173 8.49 11.09 0.29
N GLU A 174 7.87 9.93 0.28
CA GLU A 174 7.10 9.38 1.38
C GLU A 174 7.42 7.92 1.59
N TYR A 175 7.42 7.49 2.84
CA TYR A 175 7.52 6.09 3.23
C TYR A 175 6.31 5.71 4.06
N ASP A 176 5.59 4.70 3.60
CA ASP A 176 4.39 4.19 4.24
C ASP A 176 4.55 2.75 4.70
N TYR A 177 4.07 2.50 5.90
CA TYR A 177 3.89 1.18 6.46
C TYR A 177 2.40 0.90 6.62
N LEU A 178 1.91 -0.10 5.89
CA LEU A 178 0.52 -0.52 5.94
C LEU A 178 0.42 -1.88 6.63
N HIS A 179 -0.55 -2.00 7.52
CA HIS A 179 -0.87 -3.23 8.23
C HIS A 179 -2.34 -3.58 8.03
N PHE A 180 -2.58 -4.73 7.44
CA PHE A 180 -3.92 -5.27 7.23
C PHE A 180 -4.10 -6.48 8.13
N GLY A 181 -4.77 -6.25 9.25
CA GLY A 181 -5.29 -7.29 10.14
C GLY A 181 -6.78 -7.43 9.88
N GLY A 182 -7.36 -8.56 10.18
CA GLY A 182 -8.79 -8.72 10.01
C GLY A 182 -9.20 -10.19 10.13
N PRO A 183 -10.49 -10.50 9.90
CA PRO A 183 -10.90 -11.88 9.87
C PRO A 183 -10.09 -12.62 8.81
N SER A 184 -9.73 -13.87 9.12
CA SER A 184 -9.06 -14.75 8.16
C SER A 184 -9.91 -14.89 6.90
N VAL A 185 -9.28 -14.79 5.73
CA VAL A 185 -9.94 -15.04 4.45
C VAL A 185 -9.55 -16.44 4.01
N ALA A 186 -10.54 -17.32 3.87
CA ALA A 186 -10.31 -18.67 3.35
C ALA A 186 -10.05 -18.62 1.84
N THR A 187 -9.02 -19.33 1.39
CA THR A 187 -8.84 -19.58 -0.05
C THR A 187 -9.87 -20.60 -0.51
N PRO A 188 -10.42 -20.47 -1.71
CA PRO A 188 -11.29 -21.51 -2.24
C PRO A 188 -10.53 -22.84 -2.36
N PRO A 189 -11.19 -23.99 -2.17
CA PRO A 189 -10.58 -25.28 -2.43
C PRO A 189 -10.39 -25.44 -3.94
N THR A 190 -9.31 -26.12 -4.33
CA THR A 190 -9.19 -26.62 -5.70
C THR A 190 -10.13 -27.83 -5.84
N VAL A 191 -11.06 -27.76 -6.78
CA VAL A 191 -12.08 -28.79 -6.97
C VAL A 191 -11.63 -29.73 -8.07
N GLN A 192 -10.85 -30.72 -7.75
CA GLN A 192 -10.72 -31.89 -8.62
C GLN A 192 -10.69 -33.21 -7.85
N ASN A 193 -11.18 -34.23 -8.53
CA ASN A 193 -11.26 -35.64 -8.15
C ASN A 193 -10.57 -36.03 -6.85
N PRO A 194 -11.32 -36.44 -5.83
CA PRO A 194 -10.68 -37.05 -4.65
C PRO A 194 -9.70 -38.15 -5.10
N PRO A 195 -8.48 -38.22 -4.55
CA PRO A 195 -8.06 -37.68 -3.23
C PRO A 195 -7.24 -36.37 -3.26
N PHE A 196 -7.15 -35.64 -4.37
CA PHE A 196 -6.17 -34.58 -4.60
C PHE A 196 -6.69 -33.13 -4.41
N ALA A 197 -7.88 -32.95 -3.87
CA ALA A 197 -8.38 -31.62 -3.56
C ALA A 197 -7.52 -30.95 -2.47
N ILE A 198 -6.99 -29.74 -2.75
CA ILE A 198 -6.29 -28.96 -1.73
C ILE A 198 -7.30 -28.31 -0.80
N LEU A 199 -7.12 -28.50 0.50
CA LEU A 199 -7.93 -27.88 1.53
C LEU A 199 -7.75 -26.36 1.54
N PRO A 200 -8.80 -25.57 1.89
CA PRO A 200 -8.68 -24.13 2.00
C PRO A 200 -7.62 -23.73 3.03
N ALA A 201 -6.73 -22.83 2.65
CA ALA A 201 -5.85 -22.12 3.56
C ALA A 201 -6.50 -20.82 4.03
N ASN A 202 -6.05 -20.27 5.15
CA ASN A 202 -6.50 -18.98 5.63
C ASN A 202 -5.40 -17.94 5.49
N ILE A 203 -5.72 -16.81 4.84
CA ILE A 203 -4.86 -15.63 4.83
C ILE A 203 -5.07 -14.89 6.14
N THR A 204 -4.02 -14.83 6.97
CA THR A 204 -4.13 -14.28 8.32
C THR A 204 -3.69 -12.83 8.43
N ARG A 205 -2.59 -12.44 7.77
CA ARG A 205 -2.01 -11.10 7.86
C ARG A 205 -1.35 -10.69 6.56
N THR A 206 -1.39 -9.38 6.28
CA THR A 206 -0.64 -8.77 5.18
C THR A 206 0.01 -7.48 5.69
N TYR A 207 1.30 -7.33 5.43
CA TYR A 207 2.06 -6.12 5.69
C TYR A 207 2.57 -5.56 4.36
N LEU A 208 2.57 -4.25 4.23
CA LEU A 208 3.17 -3.57 3.09
C LEU A 208 4.09 -2.46 3.57
N LYS A 209 5.24 -2.35 2.88
CA LYS A 209 6.17 -1.23 3.01
C LYS A 209 6.29 -0.60 1.64
N ILE A 210 5.99 0.67 1.54
CA ILE A 210 5.93 1.40 0.28
C ILE A 210 6.80 2.65 0.39
N VAL A 211 7.54 2.95 -0.66
CA VAL A 211 8.20 4.25 -0.87
C VAL A 211 7.56 4.88 -2.08
N GLU A 212 7.03 6.08 -1.90
CA GLU A 212 6.35 6.83 -2.94
C GLU A 212 7.08 8.14 -3.21
N THR A 213 7.03 8.59 -4.46
CA THR A 213 7.39 9.93 -4.86
C THR A 213 6.25 10.52 -5.65
N GLY A 214 5.82 11.70 -5.28
CA GLY A 214 4.68 12.34 -5.88
C GLY A 214 4.93 13.80 -6.19
N SER A 215 4.07 14.36 -7.01
CA SER A 215 3.99 15.78 -7.25
C SER A 215 2.57 16.26 -7.01
N ALA A 216 2.42 17.31 -6.22
CA ALA A 216 1.13 17.91 -5.93
C ALA A 216 1.05 19.32 -6.52
N GLY A 217 0.01 19.59 -7.30
CA GLY A 217 -0.34 20.94 -7.73
C GLY A 217 -1.17 21.63 -6.65
N LYS A 218 -0.71 22.76 -6.14
CA LYS A 218 -1.45 23.56 -5.17
C LYS A 218 -2.26 24.64 -5.87
N ARG A 219 -3.56 24.68 -5.65
CA ARG A 219 -4.37 25.83 -6.05
C ARG A 219 -4.05 26.99 -5.09
N ALA A 220 -3.41 28.04 -5.59
CA ALA A 220 -3.18 29.24 -4.82
C ALA A 220 -4.53 29.76 -4.29
N GLY A 221 -4.74 29.74 -3.00
CA GLY A 221 -5.86 30.45 -2.39
C GLY A 221 -5.70 31.92 -2.72
N ARG A 222 -6.68 32.53 -3.36
CA ARG A 222 -6.74 34.00 -3.51
C ARG A 222 -6.59 34.60 -2.12
N SER A 223 -5.47 35.30 -1.87
CA SER A 223 -5.39 36.22 -0.75
C SER A 223 -6.47 37.29 -1.01
N ARG A 224 -7.55 37.26 -0.25
CA ARG A 224 -8.40 38.44 -0.13
C ARG A 224 -7.59 39.45 0.65
N GLY A 225 -7.06 40.43 -0.07
CA GLY A 225 -6.58 41.67 0.51
C GLY A 225 -7.80 42.35 1.16
N SER A 226 -7.69 42.62 2.39
CA SER A 226 -8.44 43.61 3.13
C SER A 226 -7.51 44.75 3.50
#